data_056ec094d508bba9615917885a7d757e
#
_entry.id   056ec094d508bba9615917885a7d757e
#
_cell.length_a   1.000
_cell.length_b   1.000
_cell.length_c   1.000
_cell.angle_alpha   90.00
_cell.angle_beta   90.00
_cell.angle_gamma   90.00
#
_symmetry.space_group_name_H-M   'P 1'
#
loop_
_entity.id
_entity.type
_entity.pdbx_description
1 polymer ?
#
loop_
_entity_poly.entity_id
_entity_poly.type
_entity_poly.pdbx_seq_one_letter_code
_entity_poly.pdbx_strand_id
1 'polypeptide(L)'
;KVINLNDPIGELEGMNPSPSGFKVSKMRVPLGTIGIIYESRPNVTADASALCIKSGNASILRGGSEAVRSNNHIVAQVRKGLTKANLPEDSVQLIQNQDRDLVKEFIKFDDCIDLIIPRGGSSLVRLIAAESKVPILKHFEGLCHVFVDSEADVELAQKVVSNAKSYRYGICGAMETLLVSEDIAQKFLPKIVNEFNEQGVEVRACIQTLNIISANKATEEDWSTEYLEPIISIKIVKGLDEAIKHINDYGSGHTDSIITENQEKKEKFFKLVDSSSVMHNLPTCYADGFEYGLGAEV
;
A
#
# COMPACT_ATOMS: atom_id res chain seq x y z
N LYS A 1 7.87 18.46 3.51
CA LYS A 1 7.03 17.63 4.39
C LYS A 1 7.89 16.94 5.46
N VAL A 2 8.90 16.13 5.13
CA VAL A 2 9.74 15.34 6.07
C VAL A 2 10.35 16.19 7.19
N ILE A 3 10.79 17.43 6.92
CA ILE A 3 11.38 18.34 7.91
C ILE A 3 10.42 18.60 9.10
N ASN A 4 9.12 18.67 8.83
CA ASN A 4 8.10 19.00 9.82
C ASN A 4 7.58 17.76 10.59
N LEU A 5 8.07 16.56 10.28
CA LEU A 5 7.73 15.36 11.04
C LEU A 5 8.41 15.39 12.42
N ASN A 6 7.76 14.80 13.40
CA ASN A 6 8.38 14.58 14.70
C ASN A 6 9.62 13.69 14.56
N ASP A 7 10.56 13.82 15.48
CA ASP A 7 11.69 12.90 15.55
C ASP A 7 11.21 11.57 16.17
N PRO A 8 11.29 10.44 15.45
CA PRO A 8 10.84 9.17 15.97
C PRO A 8 11.82 8.53 16.95
N ILE A 9 13.08 8.99 16.98
CA ILE A 9 14.14 8.33 17.74
C ILE A 9 13.97 8.64 19.25
N GLY A 10 14.02 7.58 20.05
CA GLY A 10 13.87 7.70 21.51
C GLY A 10 12.43 7.79 22.00
N GLU A 11 11.42 7.77 21.11
CA GLU A 11 10.03 7.71 21.50
C GLU A 11 9.74 6.42 22.29
N LEU A 12 9.07 6.55 23.44
CA LEU A 12 8.72 5.44 24.31
C LEU A 12 7.25 5.07 24.16
N GLU A 13 6.97 3.82 23.86
CA GLU A 13 5.63 3.25 23.75
C GLU A 13 5.35 2.32 24.94
N GLY A 14 4.24 2.58 25.62
CA GLY A 14 3.72 1.74 26.67
C GLY A 14 4.63 1.64 27.90
N MET A 15 4.05 1.47 29.05
CA MET A 15 4.77 1.20 30.29
C MET A 15 4.01 0.12 31.04
N ASN A 16 4.32 -1.15 30.75
CA ASN A 16 3.65 -2.28 31.35
C ASN A 16 4.40 -2.76 32.59
N PRO A 17 3.72 -2.90 33.75
CA PRO A 17 4.33 -3.51 34.92
C PRO A 17 4.58 -5.00 34.68
N SER A 18 5.78 -5.45 34.98
CA SER A 18 6.12 -6.88 34.99
C SER A 18 5.57 -7.54 36.29
N PRO A 19 5.27 -8.85 36.23
CA PRO A 19 4.94 -9.61 37.45
C PRO A 19 6.00 -9.54 38.56
N SER A 20 7.26 -9.30 38.20
CA SER A 20 8.40 -9.13 39.12
C SER A 20 8.60 -7.71 39.61
N GLY A 21 7.70 -6.75 39.26
CA GLY A 21 7.71 -5.39 39.76
C GLY A 21 8.55 -4.37 38.96
N PHE A 22 9.27 -4.78 37.90
CA PHE A 22 9.93 -3.82 37.01
C PHE A 22 9.00 -3.33 35.89
N LYS A 23 9.35 -2.21 35.28
CA LYS A 23 8.60 -1.61 34.17
C LYS A 23 9.27 -1.92 32.85
N VAL A 24 8.48 -2.28 31.82
CA VAL A 24 8.95 -2.56 30.48
C VAL A 24 8.35 -1.53 29.51
N SER A 25 9.20 -0.88 28.74
CA SER A 25 8.79 0.05 27.67
C SER A 25 9.47 -0.36 26.37
N LYS A 26 8.82 -0.05 25.24
CA LYS A 26 9.45 -0.14 23.90
C LYS A 26 9.98 1.24 23.55
N MET A 27 11.20 1.32 23.05
CA MET A 27 11.79 2.55 22.55
C MET A 27 12.09 2.42 21.06
N ARG A 28 11.73 3.45 20.28
CA ARG A 28 12.06 3.51 18.86
C ARG A 28 13.54 3.83 18.70
N VAL A 29 14.22 3.01 17.92
CA VAL A 29 15.65 3.14 17.59
C VAL A 29 15.86 3.02 16.08
N PRO A 30 16.97 3.54 15.51
CA PRO A 30 17.29 3.31 14.11
C PRO A 30 17.38 1.82 13.79
N LEU A 31 16.98 1.47 12.57
CA LEU A 31 17.12 0.08 12.06
C LEU A 31 18.56 -0.25 11.69
N GLY A 32 19.33 0.75 11.22
CA GLY A 32 20.71 0.59 10.77
C GLY A 32 20.90 1.06 9.34
N THR A 33 21.39 0.18 8.47
CA THR A 33 21.60 0.47 7.05
C THR A 33 20.45 -0.09 6.22
N ILE A 34 19.78 0.76 5.46
CA ILE A 34 18.64 0.38 4.64
C ILE A 34 19.03 0.37 3.17
N GLY A 35 18.89 -0.78 2.51
CA GLY A 35 19.02 -0.94 1.07
C GLY A 35 17.69 -0.63 0.37
N ILE A 36 17.69 0.30 -0.59
CA ILE A 36 16.47 0.66 -1.32
C ILE A 36 16.70 0.47 -2.81
N ILE A 37 15.94 -0.46 -3.41
CA ILE A 37 16.01 -0.79 -4.84
C ILE A 37 14.75 -0.29 -5.50
N TYR A 38 14.87 0.65 -6.47
CA TYR A 38 13.71 1.29 -7.09
C TYR A 38 13.88 1.49 -8.60
N GLU A 39 12.75 1.60 -9.30
CA GLU A 39 12.66 1.80 -10.76
C GLU A 39 11.95 3.12 -11.07
N SER A 40 12.30 3.77 -12.19
CA SER A 40 11.57 4.87 -12.86
C SER A 40 11.04 6.02 -11.98
N ARG A 41 11.56 6.20 -10.75
CA ARG A 41 11.05 7.19 -9.79
C ARG A 41 12.18 7.97 -9.13
N PRO A 42 12.78 8.98 -9.80
CA PRO A 42 13.91 9.73 -9.24
C PRO A 42 13.58 10.49 -7.93
N ASN A 43 12.31 10.82 -7.67
CA ASN A 43 11.87 11.40 -6.41
C ASN A 43 12.15 10.47 -5.21
N VAL A 44 12.09 9.14 -5.40
CA VAL A 44 12.40 8.16 -4.34
C VAL A 44 13.81 8.37 -3.80
N THR A 45 14.76 8.79 -4.65
CA THR A 45 16.12 9.11 -4.20
C THR A 45 16.13 10.17 -3.11
N ALA A 46 15.33 11.23 -3.24
CA ALA A 46 15.24 12.31 -2.27
C ALA A 46 14.42 11.89 -1.05
N ASP A 47 13.26 11.29 -1.28
CA ASP A 47 12.31 10.92 -0.22
C ASP A 47 12.91 9.85 0.70
N ALA A 48 13.46 8.78 0.13
CA ALA A 48 14.12 7.71 0.88
C ALA A 48 15.35 8.21 1.66
N SER A 49 16.20 9.03 1.04
CA SER A 49 17.35 9.64 1.73
C SER A 49 16.89 10.48 2.92
N ALA A 50 15.88 11.34 2.72
CA ALA A 50 15.39 12.23 3.77
C ALA A 50 14.77 11.45 4.94
N LEU A 51 14.00 10.39 4.65
CA LEU A 51 13.37 9.56 5.67
C LEU A 51 14.38 8.71 6.44
N CYS A 52 15.36 8.14 5.76
CA CYS A 52 16.44 7.40 6.41
C CYS A 52 17.22 8.31 7.35
N ILE A 53 17.66 9.49 6.89
CA ILE A 53 18.37 10.47 7.73
C ILE A 53 17.51 10.90 8.92
N LYS A 54 16.22 11.21 8.71
CA LYS A 54 15.29 11.65 9.76
C LYS A 54 15.09 10.59 10.84
N SER A 55 15.14 9.32 10.46
CA SER A 55 15.01 8.18 11.38
C SER A 55 16.35 7.58 11.83
N GLY A 56 17.46 8.32 11.63
CA GLY A 56 18.79 7.94 12.10
C GLY A 56 19.43 6.75 11.37
N ASN A 57 18.91 6.38 10.18
CA ASN A 57 19.40 5.27 9.39
C ASN A 57 20.38 5.75 8.29
N ALA A 58 21.34 4.91 7.94
CA ALA A 58 22.06 5.04 6.68
C ALA A 58 21.24 4.43 5.52
N SER A 59 21.50 4.88 4.30
CA SER A 59 20.83 4.33 3.12
C SER A 59 21.78 4.03 1.98
N ILE A 60 21.59 2.87 1.33
CA ILE A 60 22.27 2.49 0.10
C ILE A 60 21.19 2.35 -0.98
N LEU A 61 21.24 3.24 -1.96
CA LEU A 61 20.24 3.42 -2.98
C LEU A 61 20.67 2.75 -4.29
N ARG A 62 19.75 2.03 -4.94
CA ARG A 62 19.95 1.47 -6.27
C ARG A 62 18.73 1.84 -7.14
N GLY A 63 18.88 2.89 -7.92
CA GLY A 63 17.84 3.33 -8.88
C GLY A 63 17.95 2.65 -10.23
N GLY A 64 16.87 2.71 -11.03
CA GLY A 64 16.84 2.22 -12.40
C GLY A 64 17.76 3.02 -13.35
N SER A 65 18.16 2.39 -14.45
CA SER A 65 19.08 2.97 -15.45
C SER A 65 18.53 4.20 -16.15
N GLU A 66 17.22 4.31 -16.28
CA GLU A 66 16.51 5.41 -16.92
C GLU A 66 16.66 6.75 -16.19
N ALA A 67 16.88 6.70 -14.85
CA ALA A 67 16.95 7.89 -14.00
C ALA A 67 18.37 8.16 -13.42
N VAL A 68 19.41 7.48 -13.89
CA VAL A 68 20.78 7.53 -13.34
C VAL A 68 21.30 8.96 -13.18
N ARG A 69 21.12 9.83 -14.20
CA ARG A 69 21.61 11.22 -14.14
C ARG A 69 20.90 12.02 -13.04
N SER A 70 19.58 11.88 -12.94
CA SER A 70 18.78 12.55 -11.92
C SER A 70 19.13 12.04 -10.51
N ASN A 71 19.22 10.73 -10.34
CA ASN A 71 19.58 10.11 -9.08
C ASN A 71 20.96 10.56 -8.59
N ASN A 72 21.96 10.57 -9.46
CA ASN A 72 23.31 11.07 -9.16
C ASN A 72 23.30 12.53 -8.70
N HIS A 73 22.54 13.37 -9.41
CA HIS A 73 22.46 14.81 -9.07
C HIS A 73 21.79 15.00 -7.70
N ILE A 74 20.69 14.30 -7.43
CA ILE A 74 19.98 14.37 -6.15
C ILE A 74 20.88 13.93 -5.00
N VAL A 75 21.53 12.77 -5.10
CA VAL A 75 22.42 12.26 -4.05
C VAL A 75 23.60 13.20 -3.80
N ALA A 76 24.17 13.79 -4.87
CA ALA A 76 25.24 14.77 -4.70
C ALA A 76 24.77 16.01 -3.91
N GLN A 77 23.54 16.47 -4.07
CA GLN A 77 23.00 17.58 -3.28
C GLN A 77 22.70 17.16 -1.84
N VAL A 78 22.15 15.95 -1.64
CA VAL A 78 21.90 15.40 -0.29
C VAL A 78 23.23 15.29 0.49
N ARG A 79 24.28 14.71 -0.10
CA ARG A 79 25.61 14.59 0.52
C ARG A 79 26.21 15.95 0.88
N LYS A 80 26.11 16.96 0.00
CA LYS A 80 26.49 18.33 0.32
C LYS A 80 25.71 18.91 1.49
N GLY A 81 24.41 18.58 1.60
CA GLY A 81 23.58 18.97 2.74
C GLY A 81 24.05 18.33 4.05
N LEU A 82 24.37 17.03 4.02
CA LEU A 82 24.91 16.29 5.17
C LEU A 82 26.24 16.90 5.65
N THR A 83 27.18 17.16 4.74
CA THR A 83 28.46 17.80 5.08
C THR A 83 28.24 19.18 5.75
N LYS A 84 27.33 20.02 5.22
CA LYS A 84 26.98 21.31 5.82
C LYS A 84 26.37 21.19 7.21
N ALA A 85 25.67 20.09 7.48
CA ALA A 85 25.07 19.80 8.78
C ALA A 85 26.02 19.08 9.74
N ASN A 86 27.31 18.90 9.38
CA ASN A 86 28.30 18.10 10.12
C ASN A 86 27.88 16.63 10.32
N LEU A 87 27.15 16.08 9.37
CA LEU A 87 26.79 14.66 9.30
C LEU A 87 27.69 13.95 8.29
N PRO A 88 27.96 12.65 8.48
CA PRO A 88 28.76 11.87 7.53
C PRO A 88 28.07 11.84 6.15
N GLU A 89 28.78 12.25 5.11
CA GLU A 89 28.22 12.23 3.75
C GLU A 89 27.91 10.81 3.25
N ASP A 90 28.61 9.80 3.77
CA ASP A 90 28.41 8.39 3.43
C ASP A 90 27.16 7.76 4.08
N SER A 91 26.43 8.53 4.90
CA SER A 91 25.10 8.11 5.38
C SER A 91 24.11 7.91 4.22
N VAL A 92 24.38 8.48 3.04
CA VAL A 92 23.60 8.24 1.82
C VAL A 92 24.53 7.87 0.68
N GLN A 93 24.39 6.65 0.18
CA GLN A 93 25.18 6.11 -0.91
C GLN A 93 24.27 5.73 -2.09
N LEU A 94 24.80 5.82 -3.30
CA LEU A 94 24.12 5.41 -4.54
C LEU A 94 25.01 4.45 -5.31
N ILE A 95 24.49 3.28 -5.65
CA ILE A 95 25.17 2.32 -6.52
C ILE A 95 25.17 2.87 -7.94
N GLN A 96 26.37 3.16 -8.46
CA GLN A 96 26.60 3.79 -9.77
C GLN A 96 26.43 2.78 -10.92
N ASN A 97 26.86 1.55 -10.71
CA ASN A 97 26.79 0.51 -11.72
C ASN A 97 25.35 -0.01 -11.87
N GLN A 98 24.87 -0.02 -13.12
CA GLN A 98 23.51 -0.39 -13.48
C GLN A 98 23.35 -1.88 -13.83
N ASP A 99 24.40 -2.67 -13.67
CA ASP A 99 24.36 -4.12 -13.89
C ASP A 99 23.29 -4.76 -12.97
N ARG A 100 22.43 -5.58 -13.57
CA ARG A 100 21.36 -6.28 -12.85
C ARG A 100 21.90 -7.39 -11.94
N ASP A 101 23.06 -7.95 -12.25
CA ASP A 101 23.65 -8.99 -11.41
C ASP A 101 24.13 -8.44 -10.08
N LEU A 102 24.47 -7.14 -10.01
CA LEU A 102 24.75 -6.47 -8.74
C LEU A 102 23.57 -6.46 -7.77
N VAL A 103 22.34 -6.49 -8.26
CA VAL A 103 21.17 -6.62 -7.37
C VAL A 103 21.21 -7.95 -6.63
N LYS A 104 21.58 -9.04 -7.30
CA LYS A 104 21.71 -10.37 -6.68
C LYS A 104 22.82 -10.46 -5.65
N GLU A 105 23.90 -9.68 -5.84
CA GLU A 105 24.96 -9.54 -4.86
C GLU A 105 24.50 -8.68 -3.67
N PHE A 106 23.90 -7.51 -3.98
CA PHE A 106 23.45 -6.53 -3.00
C PHE A 106 22.49 -7.12 -1.96
N ILE A 107 21.53 -7.95 -2.41
CA ILE A 107 20.53 -8.58 -1.52
C ILE A 107 21.10 -9.70 -0.63
N LYS A 108 22.41 -9.99 -0.74
CA LYS A 108 23.12 -10.99 0.06
C LYS A 108 24.05 -10.40 1.11
N PHE A 109 24.20 -9.06 1.17
CA PHE A 109 25.06 -8.37 2.13
C PHE A 109 24.40 -8.22 3.50
N ASP A 110 24.08 -9.35 4.14
CA ASP A 110 23.43 -9.42 5.46
C ASP A 110 24.33 -9.00 6.63
N ASP A 111 25.64 -8.87 6.41
CA ASP A 111 26.62 -8.30 7.37
C ASP A 111 26.68 -6.77 7.34
N CYS A 112 26.13 -6.10 6.33
CA CYS A 112 26.23 -4.65 6.13
C CYS A 112 24.88 -3.96 5.94
N ILE A 113 23.83 -4.71 5.62
CA ILE A 113 22.49 -4.20 5.34
C ILE A 113 21.49 -4.87 6.28
N ASP A 114 20.74 -4.05 7.02
CA ASP A 114 19.77 -4.53 8.01
C ASP A 114 18.39 -4.77 7.44
N LEU A 115 18.03 -4.02 6.38
CA LEU A 115 16.71 -4.12 5.73
C LEU A 115 16.80 -3.73 4.25
N ILE A 116 16.07 -4.45 3.39
CA ILE A 116 15.89 -4.08 1.98
C ILE A 116 14.43 -3.70 1.72
N ILE A 117 14.24 -2.58 1.03
CA ILE A 117 12.94 -2.08 0.57
C ILE A 117 12.94 -2.07 -0.97
N PRO A 118 12.30 -3.06 -1.62
CA PRO A 118 12.13 -3.05 -3.06
C PRO A 118 10.93 -2.17 -3.46
N ARG A 119 11.13 -1.28 -4.45
CA ARG A 119 10.13 -0.35 -5.02
C ARG A 119 10.15 -0.43 -6.55
N GLY A 120 9.61 -1.50 -7.11
CA GLY A 120 9.59 -1.75 -8.55
C GLY A 120 8.48 -2.71 -8.94
N GLY A 121 8.51 -3.20 -10.17
CA GLY A 121 7.53 -4.18 -10.66
C GLY A 121 7.57 -5.50 -9.88
N SER A 122 6.46 -6.24 -9.91
CA SER A 122 6.28 -7.48 -9.14
C SER A 122 7.35 -8.53 -9.44
N SER A 123 7.90 -8.57 -10.65
CA SER A 123 9.00 -9.48 -11.00
C SER A 123 10.28 -9.21 -10.21
N LEU A 124 10.64 -7.93 -10.02
CA LEU A 124 11.79 -7.52 -9.21
C LEU A 124 11.57 -7.86 -7.73
N VAL A 125 10.37 -7.55 -7.22
CA VAL A 125 10.03 -7.83 -5.81
C VAL A 125 10.03 -9.33 -5.53
N ARG A 126 9.50 -10.16 -6.45
CA ARG A 126 9.52 -11.63 -6.34
C ARG A 126 10.94 -12.19 -6.36
N LEU A 127 11.81 -11.68 -7.24
CA LEU A 127 13.22 -12.07 -7.29
C LEU A 127 13.92 -11.78 -5.95
N ILE A 128 13.76 -10.56 -5.45
CA ILE A 128 14.37 -10.15 -4.18
C ILE A 128 13.83 -10.99 -3.03
N ALA A 129 12.51 -11.23 -3.00
CA ALA A 129 11.87 -12.04 -1.96
C ALA A 129 12.35 -13.50 -1.95
N ALA A 130 12.71 -14.06 -3.11
CA ALA A 130 13.17 -15.43 -3.24
C ALA A 130 14.66 -15.60 -2.89
N GLU A 131 15.50 -14.59 -3.17
CA GLU A 131 16.97 -14.75 -3.12
C GLU A 131 17.65 -13.93 -2.00
N SER A 132 16.94 -13.00 -1.35
CA SER A 132 17.54 -12.14 -0.33
C SER A 132 17.91 -12.93 0.93
N LYS A 133 19.10 -12.66 1.46
CA LYS A 133 19.52 -13.04 2.81
C LYS A 133 19.20 -11.96 3.83
N VAL A 134 19.09 -10.70 3.37
CA VAL A 134 18.73 -9.56 4.20
C VAL A 134 17.21 -9.56 4.40
N PRO A 135 16.69 -9.21 5.58
CA PRO A 135 15.26 -8.98 5.78
C PRO A 135 14.70 -8.01 4.75
N ILE A 136 13.49 -8.26 4.26
CA ILE A 136 12.87 -7.42 3.25
C ILE A 136 11.52 -6.88 3.73
N LEU A 137 11.23 -5.62 3.40
CA LEU A 137 9.91 -5.03 3.50
C LEU A 137 9.31 -4.98 2.09
N LYS A 138 8.61 -6.04 1.74
CA LYS A 138 8.04 -6.21 0.39
C LYS A 138 6.64 -5.65 0.30
N HIS A 139 6.34 -5.04 -0.83
CA HIS A 139 4.99 -4.70 -1.27
C HIS A 139 4.81 -5.29 -2.66
N PHE A 140 3.72 -6.02 -2.88
CA PHE A 140 3.41 -6.58 -4.20
C PHE A 140 2.36 -5.72 -4.89
N GLU A 141 1.18 -6.24 -5.07
CA GLU A 141 0.06 -5.62 -5.75
C GLU A 141 -0.96 -5.09 -4.74
N GLY A 142 -1.65 -4.01 -5.08
CA GLY A 142 -2.71 -3.41 -4.26
C GLY A 142 -4.09 -3.78 -4.77
N LEU A 143 -4.50 -5.05 -4.64
CA LEU A 143 -5.83 -5.46 -5.04
C LEU A 143 -6.82 -5.23 -3.90
N CYS A 144 -7.36 -4.01 -3.86
CA CYS A 144 -8.25 -3.55 -2.79
C CYS A 144 -9.72 -3.80 -3.11
N HIS A 145 -10.49 -4.18 -2.08
CA HIS A 145 -11.93 -4.40 -2.21
C HIS A 145 -12.73 -3.43 -1.35
N VAL A 146 -13.90 -3.09 -1.84
CA VAL A 146 -14.95 -2.47 -1.02
C VAL A 146 -16.17 -3.38 -1.05
N PHE A 147 -16.66 -3.77 0.12
CA PHE A 147 -17.89 -4.53 0.27
C PHE A 147 -19.02 -3.63 0.76
N VAL A 148 -20.09 -3.55 -0.02
CA VAL A 148 -21.33 -2.85 0.34
C VAL A 148 -22.32 -3.87 0.90
N ASP A 149 -22.52 -3.82 2.20
CA ASP A 149 -23.45 -4.71 2.93
C ASP A 149 -24.90 -4.36 2.72
N SER A 150 -25.82 -5.29 3.00
CA SER A 150 -27.28 -5.09 2.94
C SER A 150 -27.79 -3.95 3.83
N GLU A 151 -27.09 -3.68 4.95
CA GLU A 151 -27.42 -2.62 5.91
C GLU A 151 -26.55 -1.37 5.72
N ALA A 152 -26.03 -1.13 4.52
CA ALA A 152 -25.28 0.07 4.20
C ALA A 152 -26.19 1.27 3.96
N ASP A 153 -25.77 2.46 4.41
CA ASP A 153 -26.33 3.71 3.91
C ASP A 153 -25.94 3.89 2.43
N VAL A 154 -26.95 3.93 1.56
CA VAL A 154 -26.73 3.96 0.09
C VAL A 154 -26.02 5.23 -0.37
N GLU A 155 -26.29 6.38 0.26
CA GLU A 155 -25.66 7.64 -0.14
C GLU A 155 -24.20 7.69 0.29
N LEU A 156 -23.91 7.20 1.50
CA LEU A 156 -22.55 7.05 1.97
C LEU A 156 -21.79 6.03 1.11
N ALA A 157 -22.41 4.88 0.82
CA ALA A 157 -21.82 3.84 -0.02
C ALA A 157 -21.43 4.38 -1.41
N GLN A 158 -22.31 5.17 -2.04
CA GLN A 158 -22.03 5.78 -3.33
C GLN A 158 -20.80 6.69 -3.26
N LYS A 159 -20.73 7.58 -2.26
CA LYS A 159 -19.60 8.50 -2.08
C LYS A 159 -18.28 7.75 -1.82
N VAL A 160 -18.29 6.75 -0.94
CA VAL A 160 -17.11 5.96 -0.58
C VAL A 160 -16.62 5.14 -1.78
N VAL A 161 -17.50 4.43 -2.46
CA VAL A 161 -17.19 3.58 -3.62
C VAL A 161 -16.67 4.41 -4.80
N SER A 162 -17.34 5.53 -5.11
CA SER A 162 -16.90 6.46 -6.15
C SER A 162 -15.50 7.00 -5.84
N ASN A 163 -15.28 7.48 -4.63
CA ASN A 163 -13.97 7.99 -4.23
C ASN A 163 -12.89 6.91 -4.23
N ALA A 164 -13.18 5.70 -3.72
CA ALA A 164 -12.23 4.60 -3.65
C ALA A 164 -11.67 4.18 -5.03
N LYS A 165 -12.48 4.31 -6.11
CA LYS A 165 -12.00 4.05 -7.47
C LYS A 165 -11.48 5.29 -8.15
N SER A 166 -12.23 6.39 -8.13
CA SER A 166 -12.01 7.52 -9.06
C SER A 166 -11.08 8.60 -8.51
N TYR A 167 -10.75 8.59 -7.23
CA TYR A 167 -9.81 9.56 -6.66
C TYR A 167 -8.45 9.51 -7.36
N ARG A 168 -7.90 8.31 -7.60
CA ARG A 168 -6.63 8.11 -8.29
C ARG A 168 -6.47 6.65 -8.71
N TYR A 169 -6.55 6.34 -9.99
CA TYR A 169 -6.50 4.97 -10.52
C TYR A 169 -5.17 4.25 -10.29
N GLY A 170 -4.06 4.96 -10.48
CA GLY A 170 -2.72 4.38 -10.49
C GLY A 170 -2.04 4.29 -9.11
N ILE A 171 -2.79 4.08 -8.03
CA ILE A 171 -2.25 3.85 -6.68
C ILE A 171 -2.71 2.51 -6.13
N CYS A 172 -1.87 1.89 -5.33
CA CYS A 172 -2.13 0.59 -4.72
C CYS A 172 -3.35 0.56 -3.77
N GLY A 173 -3.79 1.72 -3.26
CA GLY A 173 -5.01 1.87 -2.47
C GLY A 173 -6.29 2.08 -3.31
N ALA A 174 -6.20 2.13 -4.64
CA ALA A 174 -7.39 2.23 -5.48
C ALA A 174 -8.21 0.94 -5.39
N MET A 175 -9.52 1.07 -5.32
CA MET A 175 -10.41 -0.09 -5.35
C MET A 175 -10.37 -0.76 -6.72
N GLU A 176 -10.09 -2.05 -6.76
CA GLU A 176 -10.10 -2.84 -7.99
C GLU A 176 -11.32 -3.75 -8.10
N THR A 177 -11.87 -4.17 -6.96
CA THR A 177 -13.08 -4.99 -6.93
C THR A 177 -14.13 -4.42 -5.96
N LEU A 178 -15.34 -4.25 -6.47
CA LEU A 178 -16.55 -3.90 -5.71
C LEU A 178 -17.40 -5.15 -5.46
N LEU A 179 -17.60 -5.48 -4.20
CA LEU A 179 -18.51 -6.54 -3.76
C LEU A 179 -19.81 -5.91 -3.25
N VAL A 180 -20.94 -6.43 -3.66
CA VAL A 180 -22.26 -5.88 -3.27
C VAL A 180 -23.16 -7.01 -2.78
N SER A 181 -23.74 -6.86 -1.58
CA SER A 181 -24.74 -7.81 -1.08
C SER A 181 -25.95 -7.88 -2.02
N GLU A 182 -26.45 -9.10 -2.27
CA GLU A 182 -27.60 -9.32 -3.17
C GLU A 182 -28.84 -8.51 -2.75
N ASP A 183 -29.05 -8.32 -1.45
CA ASP A 183 -30.23 -7.61 -0.91
C ASP A 183 -30.26 -6.11 -1.26
N ILE A 184 -29.09 -5.46 -1.45
CA ILE A 184 -28.98 -4.04 -1.77
C ILE A 184 -28.66 -3.78 -3.25
N ALA A 185 -28.28 -4.82 -3.99
CA ALA A 185 -27.74 -4.71 -5.35
C ALA A 185 -28.69 -3.96 -6.31
N GLN A 186 -29.98 -4.27 -6.30
CA GLN A 186 -30.98 -3.63 -7.16
C GLN A 186 -31.08 -2.11 -6.92
N LYS A 187 -30.88 -1.67 -5.67
CA LYS A 187 -31.00 -0.25 -5.29
C LYS A 187 -29.68 0.50 -5.52
N PHE A 188 -28.56 -0.15 -5.33
CA PHE A 188 -27.23 0.48 -5.31
C PHE A 188 -26.54 0.47 -6.67
N LEU A 189 -26.50 -0.69 -7.36
CA LEU A 189 -25.71 -0.87 -8.59
C LEU A 189 -26.08 0.11 -9.72
N PRO A 190 -27.35 0.37 -10.06
CA PRO A 190 -27.67 1.29 -11.14
C PRO A 190 -27.12 2.70 -10.92
N LYS A 191 -27.07 3.17 -9.66
CA LYS A 191 -26.58 4.51 -9.32
C LYS A 191 -25.08 4.61 -9.49
N ILE A 192 -24.34 3.67 -8.89
CA ILE A 192 -22.86 3.72 -8.92
C ILE A 192 -22.31 3.43 -10.31
N VAL A 193 -22.93 2.54 -11.07
CA VAL A 193 -22.48 2.23 -12.43
C VAL A 193 -22.75 3.39 -13.39
N ASN A 194 -23.87 4.11 -13.23
CA ASN A 194 -24.09 5.34 -13.98
C ASN A 194 -22.98 6.37 -13.71
N GLU A 195 -22.61 6.56 -12.44
CA GLU A 195 -21.54 7.47 -12.05
C GLU A 195 -20.16 7.03 -12.62
N PHE A 196 -19.84 5.74 -12.58
CA PHE A 196 -18.63 5.20 -13.19
C PHE A 196 -18.60 5.43 -14.71
N ASN A 197 -19.72 5.24 -15.40
CA ASN A 197 -19.82 5.51 -16.85
C ASN A 197 -19.57 7.00 -17.16
N GLU A 198 -20.13 7.91 -16.36
CA GLU A 198 -19.92 9.36 -16.51
C GLU A 198 -18.44 9.74 -16.29
N GLN A 199 -17.74 9.00 -15.42
CA GLN A 199 -16.31 9.18 -15.13
C GLN A 199 -15.39 8.43 -16.11
N GLY A 200 -15.94 7.67 -17.06
CA GLY A 200 -15.17 6.89 -18.04
C GLY A 200 -14.54 5.63 -17.47
N VAL A 201 -15.08 5.09 -16.38
CA VAL A 201 -14.60 3.84 -15.76
C VAL A 201 -15.28 2.65 -16.45
N GLU A 202 -14.48 1.74 -17.01
CA GLU A 202 -14.95 0.48 -17.56
C GLU A 202 -15.39 -0.47 -16.44
N VAL A 203 -16.61 -0.99 -16.53
CA VAL A 203 -17.15 -1.96 -15.56
C VAL A 203 -17.09 -3.36 -16.15
N ARG A 204 -16.49 -4.29 -15.40
CA ARG A 204 -16.50 -5.74 -15.64
C ARG A 204 -17.30 -6.42 -14.55
N ALA A 205 -18.30 -7.20 -14.90
CA ALA A 205 -19.30 -7.64 -13.95
C ALA A 205 -19.57 -9.15 -13.99
N CYS A 206 -19.87 -9.75 -12.84
CA CYS A 206 -20.34 -11.13 -12.78
C CYS A 206 -21.75 -11.26 -13.40
N ILE A 207 -22.18 -12.49 -13.70
CA ILE A 207 -23.44 -12.77 -14.37
C ILE A 207 -24.65 -12.21 -13.59
N GLN A 208 -24.66 -12.31 -12.26
CA GLN A 208 -25.73 -11.77 -11.44
C GLN A 208 -25.82 -10.22 -11.55
N THR A 209 -24.68 -9.56 -11.57
CA THR A 209 -24.58 -8.11 -11.75
C THR A 209 -25.11 -7.69 -13.14
N LEU A 210 -24.78 -8.45 -14.20
CA LEU A 210 -25.25 -8.19 -15.57
C LEU A 210 -26.77 -8.32 -15.75
N ASN A 211 -27.47 -8.99 -14.84
CA ASN A 211 -28.93 -9.01 -14.82
C ASN A 211 -29.55 -7.67 -14.34
N ILE A 212 -28.74 -6.80 -13.72
CA ILE A 212 -29.18 -5.52 -13.14
C ILE A 212 -28.68 -4.35 -13.96
N ILE A 213 -27.45 -4.42 -14.48
CA ILE A 213 -26.76 -3.35 -15.20
C ILE A 213 -26.18 -3.84 -16.53
N SER A 214 -25.96 -2.91 -17.47
CA SER A 214 -25.21 -3.18 -18.71
C SER A 214 -23.74 -2.90 -18.51
N ALA A 215 -22.89 -3.93 -18.67
CA ALA A 215 -21.44 -3.84 -18.51
C ALA A 215 -20.73 -4.98 -19.27
N ASN A 216 -19.40 -4.95 -19.32
CA ASN A 216 -18.62 -6.07 -19.84
C ASN A 216 -18.68 -7.26 -18.87
N LYS A 217 -18.65 -8.48 -19.40
CA LYS A 217 -18.60 -9.68 -18.56
C LYS A 217 -17.21 -9.85 -17.98
N ALA A 218 -17.13 -9.98 -16.66
CA ALA A 218 -15.90 -10.35 -15.97
C ALA A 218 -15.51 -11.80 -16.24
N THR A 219 -14.22 -12.04 -16.32
CA THR A 219 -13.58 -13.36 -16.37
C THR A 219 -13.07 -13.75 -14.97
N GLU A 220 -12.56 -14.95 -14.80
CA GLU A 220 -11.98 -15.36 -13.51
C GLU A 220 -10.70 -14.60 -13.18
N GLU A 221 -9.93 -14.19 -14.20
CA GLU A 221 -8.71 -13.41 -14.06
C GLU A 221 -8.97 -12.01 -13.51
N ASP A 222 -10.12 -11.41 -13.83
CA ASP A 222 -10.49 -10.07 -13.37
C ASP A 222 -10.56 -9.96 -11.83
N TRP A 223 -10.87 -11.09 -11.14
CA TRP A 223 -10.95 -11.09 -9.66
C TRP A 223 -9.57 -11.01 -8.98
N SER A 224 -8.50 -11.30 -9.70
CA SER A 224 -7.11 -11.25 -9.22
C SER A 224 -6.24 -10.21 -9.95
N THR A 225 -6.87 -9.28 -10.67
CA THR A 225 -6.17 -8.27 -11.47
C THR A 225 -6.15 -6.92 -10.78
N GLU A 226 -4.95 -6.38 -10.53
CA GLU A 226 -4.72 -4.97 -10.21
C GLU A 226 -4.64 -4.21 -11.54
N TYR A 227 -5.69 -3.46 -11.89
CA TYR A 227 -5.75 -2.74 -13.18
C TYR A 227 -4.87 -1.50 -13.20
N LEU A 228 -4.83 -0.73 -12.10
CA LEU A 228 -4.18 0.61 -12.03
C LEU A 228 -4.69 1.59 -13.11
N GLU A 229 -5.87 1.31 -13.65
CA GLU A 229 -6.54 2.01 -14.75
C GLU A 229 -8.01 2.29 -14.38
N PRO A 230 -8.74 3.10 -15.18
CA PRO A 230 -10.17 3.31 -14.96
C PRO A 230 -10.99 2.06 -15.34
N ILE A 231 -10.71 0.94 -14.69
CA ILE A 231 -11.39 -0.35 -14.85
C ILE A 231 -11.73 -0.87 -13.46
N ILE A 232 -12.91 -1.44 -13.27
CA ILE A 232 -13.35 -2.03 -12.01
C ILE A 232 -14.10 -3.35 -12.22
N SER A 233 -13.85 -4.32 -11.35
CA SER A 233 -14.62 -5.55 -11.28
C SER A 233 -15.77 -5.41 -10.27
N ILE A 234 -16.98 -5.88 -10.63
CA ILE A 234 -18.16 -5.85 -9.75
C ILE A 234 -18.76 -7.24 -9.60
N LYS A 235 -18.94 -7.68 -8.35
CA LYS A 235 -19.53 -8.96 -8.03
C LYS A 235 -20.63 -8.84 -6.98
N ILE A 236 -21.79 -9.43 -7.26
CA ILE A 236 -22.82 -9.67 -6.24
C ILE A 236 -22.44 -10.88 -5.42
N VAL A 237 -22.57 -10.75 -4.10
CA VAL A 237 -22.32 -11.79 -3.10
C VAL A 237 -23.57 -11.95 -2.21
N LYS A 238 -23.79 -13.15 -1.67
CA LYS A 238 -24.95 -13.44 -0.80
C LYS A 238 -24.93 -12.68 0.52
N GLY A 239 -23.79 -12.16 0.91
CA GLY A 239 -23.62 -11.36 2.12
C GLY A 239 -22.19 -11.40 2.64
N LEU A 240 -22.03 -11.06 3.93
CA LEU A 240 -20.74 -10.84 4.55
C LEU A 240 -19.76 -12.02 4.43
N ASP A 241 -20.24 -13.25 4.64
CA ASP A 241 -19.35 -14.43 4.66
C ASP A 241 -18.76 -14.72 3.28
N GLU A 242 -19.56 -14.56 2.22
CA GLU A 242 -19.06 -14.72 0.86
C GLU A 242 -18.13 -13.57 0.45
N ALA A 243 -18.40 -12.35 0.93
CA ALA A 243 -17.52 -11.20 0.71
C ALA A 243 -16.14 -11.43 1.36
N ILE A 244 -16.11 -11.83 2.62
CA ILE A 244 -14.86 -12.15 3.35
C ILE A 244 -14.10 -13.27 2.64
N LYS A 245 -14.81 -14.33 2.24
CA LYS A 245 -14.19 -15.43 1.51
C LYS A 245 -13.56 -14.95 0.20
N HIS A 246 -14.27 -14.13 -0.58
CA HIS A 246 -13.77 -13.59 -1.84
C HIS A 246 -12.51 -12.74 -1.60
N ILE A 247 -12.55 -11.84 -0.63
CA ILE A 247 -11.40 -10.98 -0.29
C ILE A 247 -10.18 -11.80 0.10
N ASN A 248 -10.35 -12.80 0.96
CA ASN A 248 -9.24 -13.66 1.40
C ASN A 248 -8.72 -14.59 0.29
N ASP A 249 -9.57 -15.01 -0.66
CA ASP A 249 -9.16 -15.88 -1.78
C ASP A 249 -8.43 -15.10 -2.90
N TYR A 250 -8.85 -13.86 -3.20
CA TYR A 250 -8.36 -13.08 -4.35
C TYR A 250 -7.57 -11.83 -3.97
N GLY A 251 -7.76 -11.29 -2.78
CA GLY A 251 -7.12 -10.07 -2.32
C GLY A 251 -5.60 -10.19 -2.17
N SER A 252 -4.94 -9.05 -2.23
CA SER A 252 -3.48 -8.96 -2.02
C SER A 252 -3.09 -8.81 -0.54
N GLY A 253 -4.06 -8.67 0.38
CA GLY A 253 -3.83 -8.35 1.78
C GLY A 253 -3.40 -6.89 2.02
N HIS A 254 -3.65 -5.99 1.06
CA HIS A 254 -3.29 -4.57 1.16
C HIS A 254 -4.32 -3.80 1.99
N THR A 255 -5.49 -3.51 1.40
CA THR A 255 -6.53 -2.70 2.05
C THR A 255 -7.91 -3.12 1.58
N ASP A 256 -8.80 -3.41 2.53
CA ASP A 256 -10.17 -3.75 2.23
C ASP A 256 -11.15 -3.01 3.14
N SER A 257 -12.32 -2.67 2.62
CA SER A 257 -13.32 -1.85 3.33
C SER A 257 -14.68 -2.51 3.32
N ILE A 258 -15.41 -2.38 4.43
CA ILE A 258 -16.84 -2.67 4.52
C ILE A 258 -17.64 -1.39 4.71
N ILE A 259 -18.77 -1.29 4.01
CA ILE A 259 -19.75 -0.23 4.22
C ILE A 259 -21.00 -0.86 4.81
N THR A 260 -21.29 -0.53 6.07
CA THR A 260 -22.42 -1.06 6.83
C THR A 260 -22.72 -0.20 8.04
N GLU A 261 -23.98 -0.16 8.47
CA GLU A 261 -24.40 0.42 9.75
C GLU A 261 -24.44 -0.64 10.87
N ASN A 262 -24.27 -1.92 10.52
CA ASN A 262 -24.32 -3.02 11.48
C ASN A 262 -22.94 -3.24 12.16
N GLN A 263 -22.87 -2.98 13.46
CA GLN A 263 -21.64 -3.10 14.26
C GLN A 263 -21.13 -4.53 14.36
N GLU A 264 -22.00 -5.53 14.48
CA GLU A 264 -21.60 -6.94 14.56
C GLU A 264 -20.93 -7.41 13.26
N LYS A 265 -21.49 -7.00 12.10
CA LYS A 265 -20.92 -7.30 10.80
C LYS A 265 -19.58 -6.61 10.59
N LYS A 266 -19.45 -5.34 11.03
CA LYS A 266 -18.17 -4.61 11.01
C LYS A 266 -17.11 -5.34 11.82
N GLU A 267 -17.43 -5.74 13.07
CA GLU A 267 -16.48 -6.44 13.94
C GLU A 267 -16.06 -7.80 13.37
N LYS A 268 -17.03 -8.53 12.77
CA LYS A 268 -16.76 -9.79 12.08
C LYS A 268 -15.85 -9.60 10.88
N PHE A 269 -16.08 -8.56 10.07
CA PHE A 269 -15.24 -8.20 8.93
C PHE A 269 -13.82 -7.89 9.38
N PHE A 270 -13.65 -7.03 10.39
CA PHE A 270 -12.34 -6.66 10.95
C PHE A 270 -11.56 -7.85 11.52
N LYS A 271 -12.26 -8.84 12.04
CA LYS A 271 -11.65 -10.03 12.62
C LYS A 271 -11.23 -11.07 11.59
N LEU A 272 -11.92 -11.15 10.45
CA LEU A 272 -11.79 -12.27 9.51
C LEU A 272 -11.17 -11.90 8.17
N VAL A 273 -11.09 -10.61 7.81
CA VAL A 273 -10.36 -10.15 6.63
C VAL A 273 -8.89 -10.03 6.97
N ASP A 274 -8.05 -10.74 6.22
CA ASP A 274 -6.60 -10.77 6.41
C ASP A 274 -5.91 -9.73 5.51
N SER A 275 -5.99 -8.44 5.94
CA SER A 275 -5.39 -7.32 5.22
C SER A 275 -4.64 -6.38 6.17
N SER A 276 -3.61 -5.72 5.65
CA SER A 276 -2.81 -4.76 6.41
C SER A 276 -3.64 -3.59 6.93
N SER A 277 -4.64 -3.19 6.14
CA SER A 277 -5.61 -2.15 6.51
C SER A 277 -7.03 -2.67 6.30
N VAL A 278 -7.83 -2.67 7.34
CA VAL A 278 -9.26 -3.05 7.29
C VAL A 278 -10.09 -1.85 7.71
N MET A 279 -10.95 -1.37 6.82
CA MET A 279 -11.67 -0.10 6.97
C MET A 279 -13.17 -0.28 7.13
N HIS A 280 -13.81 0.69 7.75
CA HIS A 280 -15.25 0.77 7.90
C HIS A 280 -15.76 2.14 7.47
N ASN A 281 -16.67 2.16 6.52
CA ASN A 281 -17.30 3.39 5.98
C ASN A 281 -16.29 4.41 5.44
N LEU A 282 -15.14 3.93 4.96
CA LEU A 282 -14.05 4.74 4.40
C LEU A 282 -13.56 4.15 3.08
N PRO A 283 -13.11 4.99 2.13
CA PRO A 283 -12.50 4.53 0.89
C PRO A 283 -11.10 3.97 1.13
N THR A 284 -10.74 2.93 0.39
CA THR A 284 -9.45 2.23 0.50
C THR A 284 -8.23 3.11 0.21
N CYS A 285 -8.39 4.18 -0.56
CA CYS A 285 -7.32 5.14 -0.85
C CYS A 285 -6.85 5.96 0.37
N TYR A 286 -7.53 5.86 1.52
CA TYR A 286 -7.07 6.44 2.79
C TYR A 286 -6.04 5.58 3.53
N ALA A 287 -5.65 4.43 2.98
CA ALA A 287 -4.48 3.69 3.40
C ALA A 287 -3.20 4.44 3.00
N ASP A 288 -2.90 5.48 3.73
CA ASP A 288 -1.79 6.42 3.49
C ASP A 288 -1.16 6.82 4.83
N GLY A 289 0.16 6.89 4.86
CA GLY A 289 0.90 7.19 6.09
C GLY A 289 0.57 8.56 6.71
N PHE A 290 0.15 9.54 5.90
CA PHE A 290 -0.32 10.83 6.41
C PHE A 290 -1.69 10.73 7.04
N GLU A 291 -2.64 10.05 6.39
CA GLU A 291 -4.00 9.85 6.89
C GLU A 291 -3.99 9.05 8.20
N TYR A 292 -3.07 8.12 8.34
CA TYR A 292 -2.87 7.33 9.56
C TYR A 292 -2.09 8.06 10.67
N GLY A 293 -1.62 9.27 10.40
CA GLY A 293 -0.80 10.02 11.35
C GLY A 293 0.59 9.45 11.59
N LEU A 294 1.06 8.55 10.71
CA LEU A 294 2.39 7.93 10.77
C LEU A 294 3.48 8.83 10.19
N GLY A 295 3.11 9.94 9.56
CA GLY A 295 4.00 10.96 9.02
C GLY A 295 4.24 10.82 7.53
N ALA A 296 5.25 10.12 7.10
CA ALA A 296 5.57 9.97 5.68
C ALA A 296 5.63 8.50 5.27
N GLU A 297 5.48 8.29 3.98
CA GLU A 297 5.51 6.99 3.32
C GLU A 297 6.55 7.01 2.19
N VAL A 298 7.20 5.85 1.94
CA VAL A 298 8.15 5.63 0.84
C VAL A 298 7.54 4.76 -0.24
#